data_87151769bde90c1331b1d178d4fd15f0
#
_entry.id   87151769bde90c1331b1d178d4fd15f0
#
_cell.length_a   1.000
_cell.length_b   1.000
_cell.length_c   1.000
_cell.angle_alpha   90.00
_cell.angle_beta   90.00
_cell.angle_gamma   90.00
#
_symmetry.space_group_name_H-M   'P 1'
#
loop_
_entity.id
_entity.type
_entity.pdbx_description
1 polymer ?
#
loop_
_entity_poly.entity_id
_entity_poly.type
_entity_poly.pdbx_seq_one_letter_code
_entity_poly.pdbx_strand_id
1 'polypeptide(L)'
;EHYVDTSKVTIDLKFDLQSGQGLESVVGELLVTGGSNPGLIELSLSKNIASRFFGFWVKHIFWNVHCGRLNNTGRLNGHPHKDSGESTLLSIDKIWTLPALPLELAERYASEILRLSCGLEKEPYAFLAKSTFALLFEKETQVKSAFKGINIGSSVIQGERDDSYWQRYCMFSGDTGSPINSDELPVLNDTIFYKQVLDFVEQIEVAELEIPVPVSKSKRETEAQRGRSEQ
;
A
#
# COMPACT_ATOMS: atom_id res chain seq x y z
N GLU A 1 24.03 14.79 -1.41
CA GLU A 1 22.67 14.71 -2.01
C GLU A 1 22.66 13.46 -2.89
N HIS A 2 21.92 12.43 -2.47
CA HIS A 2 21.70 11.25 -3.29
C HIS A 2 20.43 11.46 -4.10
N TYR A 3 20.57 11.79 -5.39
CA TYR A 3 19.46 11.75 -6.31
C TYR A 3 19.16 10.29 -6.65
N VAL A 4 17.95 9.85 -6.31
CA VAL A 4 17.44 8.58 -6.81
C VAL A 4 16.99 8.84 -8.24
N ASP A 5 17.72 8.28 -9.20
CA ASP A 5 17.27 8.29 -10.60
C ASP A 5 15.99 7.46 -10.69
N THR A 6 14.96 8.04 -11.30
CA THR A 6 13.65 7.38 -11.45
C THR A 6 13.19 7.45 -12.89
N SER A 7 12.55 6.38 -13.34
CA SER A 7 11.96 6.29 -14.67
C SER A 7 10.54 5.76 -14.61
N LYS A 8 9.75 6.05 -15.66
CA LYS A 8 8.44 5.45 -15.83
C LYS A 8 8.54 4.21 -16.69
N VAL A 9 7.95 3.13 -16.21
CA VAL A 9 7.83 1.88 -16.95
C VAL A 9 6.36 1.63 -17.26
N THR A 10 6.05 1.42 -18.53
CA THR A 10 4.71 0.99 -18.95
C THR A 10 4.60 -0.52 -18.78
N ILE A 11 3.59 -0.96 -18.06
CA ILE A 11 3.22 -2.37 -17.98
C ILE A 11 2.01 -2.64 -18.89
N ASP A 12 2.05 -3.76 -19.61
CA ASP A 12 0.92 -4.32 -20.37
C ASP A 12 0.91 -5.82 -20.10
N LEU A 13 0.01 -6.22 -19.19
CA LEU A 13 -0.08 -7.58 -18.68
C LEU A 13 -1.41 -8.20 -19.07
N LYS A 14 -1.39 -9.40 -19.62
CA LYS A 14 -2.58 -10.16 -19.98
C LYS A 14 -2.74 -11.37 -19.06
N PHE A 15 -3.95 -11.58 -18.57
CA PHE A 15 -4.31 -12.66 -17.68
C PHE A 15 -5.49 -13.46 -18.24
N ASP A 16 -5.37 -14.79 -18.25
CA ASP A 16 -6.48 -15.69 -18.49
C ASP A 16 -7.10 -16.09 -17.14
N LEU A 17 -8.27 -15.56 -16.85
CA LEU A 17 -8.94 -15.80 -15.57
C LEU A 17 -9.71 -17.13 -15.52
N GLN A 18 -9.65 -17.94 -16.58
CA GLN A 18 -10.29 -19.28 -16.67
C GLN A 18 -11.79 -19.29 -16.33
N SER A 19 -12.43 -18.13 -16.33
CA SER A 19 -13.83 -17.95 -15.90
C SER A 19 -14.81 -17.81 -17.06
N GLY A 20 -14.37 -18.05 -18.29
CA GLY A 20 -15.16 -17.78 -19.49
C GLY A 20 -15.36 -16.30 -19.81
N GLN A 21 -14.75 -15.42 -19.03
CA GLN A 21 -14.84 -13.95 -19.20
C GLN A 21 -13.81 -13.40 -20.20
N GLY A 22 -12.91 -14.25 -20.71
CA GLY A 22 -11.90 -13.85 -21.70
C GLY A 22 -10.56 -13.45 -21.08
N LEU A 23 -9.76 -12.76 -21.90
CA LEU A 23 -8.44 -12.30 -21.54
C LEU A 23 -8.54 -10.89 -20.92
N GLU A 24 -8.22 -10.78 -19.64
CA GLU A 24 -8.16 -9.47 -18.95
C GLU A 24 -6.80 -8.83 -19.17
N SER A 25 -6.80 -7.51 -19.38
CA SER A 25 -5.60 -6.72 -19.62
C SER A 25 -5.42 -5.66 -18.53
N VAL A 26 -4.22 -5.61 -17.97
CA VAL A 26 -3.81 -4.57 -17.02
C VAL A 26 -2.76 -3.71 -17.70
N VAL A 27 -3.11 -2.45 -17.97
CA VAL A 27 -2.21 -1.48 -18.60
C VAL A 27 -2.05 -0.29 -17.68
N GLY A 28 -0.81 0.17 -17.49
CA GLY A 28 -0.52 1.33 -16.66
C GLY A 28 0.95 1.74 -16.68
N GLU A 29 1.23 2.85 -16.01
CA GLU A 29 2.60 3.33 -15.79
C GLU A 29 2.98 3.19 -14.33
N LEU A 30 4.17 2.66 -14.08
CA LEU A 30 4.77 2.55 -12.75
C LEU A 30 6.02 3.41 -12.68
N LEU A 31 6.27 4.04 -11.54
CA LEU A 31 7.51 4.74 -11.25
C LEU A 31 8.50 3.76 -10.63
N VAL A 32 9.67 3.65 -11.23
CA VAL A 32 10.72 2.72 -10.77
C VAL A 32 12.04 3.46 -10.56
N THR A 33 12.88 2.93 -9.66
CA THR A 33 14.24 3.41 -9.50
C THR A 33 15.07 3.02 -10.72
N GLY A 34 16.00 3.91 -11.14
CA GLY A 34 16.98 3.62 -12.17
C GLY A 34 18.08 2.67 -11.67
N GLY A 35 18.92 2.20 -12.58
CA GLY A 35 20.10 1.38 -12.29
C GLY A 35 19.94 -0.09 -12.67
N SER A 36 20.86 -0.92 -12.17
CA SER A 36 20.92 -2.35 -12.51
C SER A 36 19.79 -3.18 -11.90
N ASN A 37 19.21 -2.73 -10.79
CA ASN A 37 18.12 -3.39 -10.10
C ASN A 37 16.94 -2.40 -9.93
N PRO A 38 16.12 -2.23 -10.96
CA PRO A 38 14.97 -1.32 -10.86
C PRO A 38 13.94 -1.88 -9.87
N GLY A 39 13.55 -1.07 -8.90
CA GLY A 39 12.50 -1.37 -7.93
C GLY A 39 11.33 -0.40 -8.07
N LEU A 40 10.12 -0.87 -7.82
CA LEU A 40 8.96 0.03 -7.76
C LEU A 40 9.14 1.02 -6.60
N ILE A 41 8.90 2.30 -6.86
CA ILE A 41 8.95 3.34 -5.83
C ILE A 41 7.67 4.17 -5.82
N GLU A 42 7.16 4.45 -4.63
CA GLU A 42 6.05 5.38 -4.44
C GLU A 42 6.33 6.33 -3.27
N LEU A 43 5.96 7.60 -3.44
CA LEU A 43 6.09 8.62 -2.42
C LEU A 43 4.71 8.97 -1.84
N SER A 44 4.60 8.92 -0.52
CA SER A 44 3.43 9.40 0.22
C SER A 44 3.82 10.58 1.10
N LEU A 45 3.23 11.74 0.87
CA LEU A 45 3.40 12.93 1.72
C LEU A 45 2.54 12.87 3.00
N SER A 46 2.17 11.67 3.44
CA SER A 46 1.37 11.43 4.65
C SER A 46 2.12 10.51 5.60
N LYS A 47 2.00 10.76 6.90
CA LYS A 47 2.39 9.80 7.94
C LYS A 47 1.46 8.60 7.98
N ASN A 48 0.16 8.84 7.76
CA ASN A 48 -0.82 7.75 7.69
C ASN A 48 -0.87 7.18 6.29
N ILE A 49 -0.20 6.06 6.09
CA ILE A 49 -0.13 5.36 4.81
C ILE A 49 -1.19 4.26 4.65
N ALA A 50 -1.96 3.97 5.69
CA ALA A 50 -2.87 2.81 5.71
C ALA A 50 -3.77 2.70 4.46
N SER A 51 -4.37 3.81 4.03
CA SER A 51 -5.21 3.83 2.82
C SER A 51 -4.42 3.72 1.51
N ARG A 52 -3.12 4.04 1.52
CA ARG A 52 -2.26 3.98 0.33
C ARG A 52 -1.52 2.66 0.21
N PHE A 53 -1.24 2.00 1.34
CA PHE A 53 -0.47 0.77 1.39
C PHE A 53 -1.05 -0.31 0.47
N PHE A 54 -2.35 -0.54 0.50
CA PHE A 54 -2.96 -1.58 -0.34
C PHE A 54 -2.96 -1.22 -1.83
N GLY A 55 -3.10 0.05 -2.18
CA GLY A 55 -2.91 0.50 -3.57
C GLY A 55 -1.47 0.28 -4.03
N PHE A 56 -0.49 0.52 -3.16
CA PHE A 56 0.91 0.22 -3.43
C PHE A 56 1.17 -1.29 -3.50
N TRP A 57 0.55 -2.10 -2.61
CA TRP A 57 0.61 -3.57 -2.66
C TRP A 57 0.12 -4.13 -3.99
N VAL A 58 -0.98 -3.62 -4.52
CA VAL A 58 -1.50 -4.00 -5.85
C VAL A 58 -0.47 -3.69 -6.94
N LYS A 59 0.13 -2.50 -6.93
CA LYS A 59 1.19 -2.12 -7.89
C LYS A 59 2.41 -3.02 -7.75
N HIS A 60 2.81 -3.37 -6.52
CA HIS A 60 3.90 -4.27 -6.22
C HIS A 60 3.67 -5.67 -6.82
N ILE A 61 2.47 -6.23 -6.70
CA ILE A 61 2.11 -7.50 -7.32
C ILE A 61 2.28 -7.43 -8.84
N PHE A 62 1.68 -6.44 -9.51
CA PHE A 62 1.78 -6.30 -10.97
C PHE A 62 3.21 -6.00 -11.44
N TRP A 63 4.00 -5.28 -10.65
CA TRP A 63 5.42 -5.07 -10.91
C TRP A 63 6.19 -6.40 -10.89
N ASN A 64 5.94 -7.26 -9.90
CA ASN A 64 6.58 -8.56 -9.81
C ASN A 64 6.18 -9.50 -10.95
N VAL A 65 4.91 -9.49 -11.39
CA VAL A 65 4.48 -10.22 -12.59
C VAL A 65 5.23 -9.72 -13.83
N HIS A 66 5.35 -8.41 -14.00
CA HIS A 66 6.06 -7.80 -15.12
C HIS A 66 7.53 -8.24 -15.15
N CYS A 67 8.24 -8.08 -14.04
CA CYS A 67 9.65 -8.47 -13.91
C CYS A 67 9.86 -9.97 -14.13
N GLY A 68 9.03 -10.81 -13.50
CA GLY A 68 9.13 -12.26 -13.62
C GLY A 68 8.88 -12.77 -15.05
N ARG A 69 7.92 -12.19 -15.77
CA ARG A 69 7.67 -12.54 -17.18
C ARG A 69 8.81 -12.09 -18.11
N LEU A 70 9.39 -10.90 -17.86
CA LEU A 70 10.54 -10.44 -18.64
C LEU A 70 11.77 -11.33 -18.42
N ASN A 71 12.03 -11.72 -17.18
CA ASN A 71 13.13 -12.64 -16.85
C ASN A 71 12.97 -13.98 -17.60
N ASN A 72 11.79 -14.54 -17.60
CA ASN A 72 11.50 -15.83 -18.27
C ASN A 72 11.62 -15.75 -19.81
N THR A 73 11.41 -14.57 -20.40
CA THR A 73 11.55 -14.39 -21.86
C THR A 73 12.96 -14.08 -22.29
N GLY A 74 13.93 -13.96 -21.38
CA GLY A 74 15.32 -13.59 -21.68
C GLY A 74 15.47 -12.17 -22.28
N ARG A 75 14.46 -11.35 -22.24
CA ARG A 75 14.46 -9.98 -22.81
C ARG A 75 15.16 -8.94 -21.94
N LEU A 76 15.46 -9.24 -20.70
CA LEU A 76 16.35 -8.44 -19.87
C LEU A 76 17.79 -8.83 -20.25
N ASN A 77 18.51 -7.93 -20.92
CA ASN A 77 19.85 -8.11 -21.48
C ASN A 77 20.80 -8.82 -20.49
N GLY A 78 20.87 -10.16 -20.57
CA GLY A 78 21.98 -10.98 -20.09
C GLY A 78 22.25 -11.12 -18.60
N HIS A 79 21.56 -10.39 -17.73
CA HIS A 79 21.67 -10.54 -16.28
C HIS A 79 20.31 -10.87 -15.68
N PRO A 80 20.11 -12.06 -15.11
CA PRO A 80 18.94 -12.32 -14.28
C PRO A 80 19.06 -11.41 -13.06
N HIS A 81 18.29 -10.32 -13.06
CA HIS A 81 18.18 -9.43 -11.90
C HIS A 81 17.43 -10.18 -10.80
N LYS A 82 18.18 -10.81 -9.91
CA LYS A 82 17.65 -11.63 -8.81
C LYS A 82 16.76 -10.83 -7.85
N ASP A 83 16.87 -9.50 -7.88
CA ASP A 83 16.26 -8.58 -6.90
C ASP A 83 15.34 -7.51 -7.54
N SER A 84 14.98 -7.62 -8.81
CA SER A 84 14.21 -6.60 -9.55
C SER A 84 12.73 -6.47 -9.14
N GLY A 85 12.25 -7.30 -8.23
CA GLY A 85 10.85 -7.28 -7.75
C GLY A 85 10.62 -6.49 -6.47
N GLU A 86 11.68 -6.02 -5.80
CA GLU A 86 11.56 -5.23 -4.58
C GLU A 86 10.81 -3.91 -4.84
N SER A 87 10.10 -3.43 -3.82
CA SER A 87 9.33 -2.19 -3.92
C SER A 87 9.46 -1.35 -2.66
N THR A 88 9.55 -0.04 -2.83
CA THR A 88 9.76 0.91 -1.73
C THR A 88 8.64 1.93 -1.68
N LEU A 89 7.93 2.01 -0.54
CA LEU A 89 6.99 3.07 -0.23
C LEU A 89 7.62 4.02 0.78
N LEU A 90 7.84 5.25 0.34
CA LEU A 90 8.38 6.32 1.18
C LEU A 90 7.22 7.12 1.79
N SER A 91 7.15 7.20 3.10
CA SER A 91 6.28 8.14 3.83
C SER A 91 7.10 9.31 4.39
N ILE A 92 6.46 10.25 5.08
CA ILE A 92 7.15 11.39 5.69
C ILE A 92 8.17 10.93 6.75
N ASP A 93 7.87 9.86 7.48
CA ASP A 93 8.64 9.40 8.64
C ASP A 93 9.14 7.96 8.52
N LYS A 94 8.73 7.21 7.48
CA LYS A 94 9.09 5.80 7.34
C LYS A 94 9.36 5.40 5.90
N ILE A 95 10.21 4.40 5.77
CA ILE A 95 10.47 3.67 4.54
C ILE A 95 9.91 2.27 4.73
N TRP A 96 9.07 1.84 3.81
CA TRP A 96 8.51 0.49 3.76
C TRP A 96 9.10 -0.24 2.56
N THR A 97 9.84 -1.32 2.79
CA THR A 97 10.44 -2.13 1.75
C THR A 97 9.70 -3.46 1.68
N LEU A 98 9.13 -3.75 0.52
CA LEU A 98 8.42 -4.99 0.23
C LEU A 98 9.36 -5.91 -0.56
N PRO A 99 9.55 -7.17 -0.12
CA PRO A 99 10.44 -8.10 -0.80
C PRO A 99 9.89 -8.52 -2.16
N ALA A 100 10.77 -8.94 -3.07
CA ALA A 100 10.38 -9.49 -4.35
C ALA A 100 9.50 -10.74 -4.19
N LEU A 101 8.43 -10.83 -4.99
CA LEU A 101 7.54 -11.98 -5.02
C LEU A 101 7.97 -12.99 -6.09
N PRO A 102 7.96 -14.29 -5.83
CA PRO A 102 8.07 -15.31 -6.86
C PRO A 102 6.98 -15.13 -7.94
N LEU A 103 7.33 -15.31 -9.22
CA LEU A 103 6.40 -15.06 -10.33
C LEU A 103 5.06 -15.82 -10.18
N GLU A 104 5.12 -17.10 -9.85
CA GLU A 104 3.92 -17.93 -9.67
C GLU A 104 2.98 -17.38 -8.59
N LEU A 105 3.55 -16.87 -7.52
CA LEU A 105 2.81 -16.27 -6.42
C LEU A 105 2.23 -14.92 -6.81
N ALA A 106 3.02 -14.07 -7.48
CA ALA A 106 2.58 -12.78 -7.99
C ALA A 106 1.43 -12.94 -9.01
N GLU A 107 1.51 -13.93 -9.92
CA GLU A 107 0.46 -14.23 -10.87
C GLU A 107 -0.82 -14.75 -10.20
N ARG A 108 -0.69 -15.58 -9.17
CA ARG A 108 -1.84 -16.01 -8.35
C ARG A 108 -2.53 -14.84 -7.71
N TYR A 109 -1.78 -13.98 -7.02
CA TYR A 109 -2.32 -12.79 -6.33
C TYR A 109 -2.94 -11.79 -7.32
N ALA A 110 -2.30 -11.55 -8.45
CA ALA A 110 -2.85 -10.71 -9.51
C ALA A 110 -4.19 -11.25 -10.03
N SER A 111 -4.27 -12.57 -10.26
CA SER A 111 -5.50 -13.22 -10.73
C SER A 111 -6.62 -13.14 -9.70
N GLU A 112 -6.32 -13.26 -8.40
CA GLU A 112 -7.30 -13.10 -7.32
C GLU A 112 -7.86 -11.67 -7.29
N ILE A 113 -7.00 -10.65 -7.42
CA ILE A 113 -7.40 -9.23 -7.46
C ILE A 113 -8.26 -8.95 -8.69
N LEU A 114 -7.89 -9.47 -9.85
CA LEU A 114 -8.65 -9.26 -11.08
C LEU A 114 -10.03 -9.95 -11.02
N ARG A 115 -10.12 -11.15 -10.48
CA ARG A 115 -11.42 -11.81 -10.25
C ARG A 115 -12.31 -11.03 -9.31
N LEU A 116 -11.72 -10.48 -8.24
CA LEU A 116 -12.42 -9.61 -7.32
C LEU A 116 -12.91 -8.33 -8.03
N SER A 117 -12.05 -7.69 -8.82
CA SER A 117 -12.41 -6.50 -9.59
C SER A 117 -13.55 -6.75 -10.56
N CYS A 118 -13.50 -7.88 -11.30
CA CYS A 118 -14.59 -8.28 -12.19
C CYS A 118 -15.87 -8.64 -11.43
N GLY A 119 -15.75 -9.16 -10.21
CA GLY A 119 -16.89 -9.46 -9.33
C GLY A 119 -17.52 -8.22 -8.72
N LEU A 120 -16.73 -7.18 -8.45
CA LEU A 120 -17.20 -5.90 -7.88
C LEU A 120 -18.20 -5.16 -8.78
N GLU A 121 -18.19 -5.40 -10.09
CA GLU A 121 -19.23 -4.88 -10.98
C GLU A 121 -20.62 -5.44 -10.67
N LYS A 122 -20.69 -6.61 -10.00
CA LYS A 122 -21.94 -7.31 -9.66
C LYS A 122 -22.29 -7.23 -8.19
N GLU A 123 -21.28 -7.37 -7.33
CA GLU A 123 -21.45 -7.39 -5.87
C GLU A 123 -20.38 -6.54 -5.18
N PRO A 124 -20.76 -5.66 -4.23
CA PRO A 124 -19.80 -4.87 -3.48
C PRO A 124 -18.95 -5.76 -2.59
N TYR A 125 -17.69 -5.40 -2.43
CA TYR A 125 -16.71 -6.12 -1.59
C TYR A 125 -16.35 -5.31 -0.35
N ALA A 126 -16.52 -5.91 0.83
CA ALA A 126 -16.22 -5.28 2.11
C ALA A 126 -14.70 -5.20 2.33
N PHE A 127 -14.07 -4.09 1.96
CA PHE A 127 -12.67 -3.84 2.22
C PHE A 127 -12.47 -2.52 2.96
N LEU A 128 -11.97 -2.62 4.19
CA LEU A 128 -11.66 -1.51 5.08
C LEU A 128 -10.13 -1.39 5.20
N ALA A 129 -9.54 -0.53 4.38
CA ALA A 129 -8.09 -0.44 4.22
C ALA A 129 -7.36 -0.07 5.51
N LYS A 130 -7.85 0.92 6.26
CA LYS A 130 -7.21 1.39 7.50
C LYS A 130 -7.32 0.35 8.62
N SER A 131 -8.50 -0.26 8.76
CA SER A 131 -8.74 -1.30 9.78
C SER A 131 -7.95 -2.57 9.48
N THR A 132 -7.87 -2.96 8.19
CA THR A 132 -7.04 -4.10 7.75
C THR A 132 -5.55 -3.82 7.95
N PHE A 133 -5.08 -2.61 7.66
CA PHE A 133 -3.70 -2.20 7.91
C PHE A 133 -3.37 -2.25 9.40
N ALA A 134 -4.24 -1.71 10.25
CA ALA A 134 -4.06 -1.75 11.70
C ALA A 134 -4.02 -3.19 12.26
N LEU A 135 -4.81 -4.10 11.68
CA LEU A 135 -4.81 -5.52 12.06
C LEU A 135 -3.49 -6.22 11.69
N LEU A 136 -2.85 -5.84 10.58
CA LEU A 136 -1.59 -6.43 10.12
C LEU A 136 -0.35 -5.86 10.85
N PHE A 137 -0.32 -4.56 11.08
CA PHE A 137 0.91 -3.85 11.48
C PHE A 137 0.83 -3.13 12.82
N GLU A 138 -0.33 -3.07 13.45
CA GLU A 138 -0.56 -2.29 14.66
C GLU A 138 -1.20 -3.13 15.77
N LYS A 139 -1.75 -2.48 16.79
CA LYS A 139 -2.41 -3.14 17.92
C LYS A 139 -3.93 -3.22 17.72
N GLU A 140 -4.57 -4.17 18.36
CA GLU A 140 -6.04 -4.35 18.32
C GLU A 140 -6.83 -3.06 18.63
N THR A 141 -6.32 -2.23 19.53
CA THR A 141 -6.94 -0.94 19.86
C THR A 141 -6.97 0.01 18.66
N GLN A 142 -5.96 -0.06 17.78
CA GLN A 142 -5.88 0.75 16.58
C GLN A 142 -6.90 0.31 15.52
N VAL A 143 -7.18 -0.99 15.44
CA VAL A 143 -8.23 -1.52 14.54
C VAL A 143 -9.58 -0.90 14.87
N LYS A 144 -9.96 -0.88 16.15
CA LYS A 144 -11.21 -0.25 16.61
C LYS A 144 -11.24 1.25 16.33
N SER A 145 -10.10 1.92 16.52
CA SER A 145 -9.97 3.35 16.23
C SER A 145 -10.04 3.67 14.74
N ALA A 146 -9.42 2.85 13.90
CA ALA A 146 -9.48 2.98 12.44
C ALA A 146 -10.92 2.82 11.92
N PHE A 147 -11.67 1.88 12.49
CA PHE A 147 -13.06 1.63 12.11
C PHE A 147 -14.00 2.70 12.65
N LYS A 148 -14.00 2.97 13.95
CA LYS A 148 -14.97 3.88 14.62
C LYS A 148 -14.60 5.35 14.55
N GLY A 149 -13.34 5.68 14.24
CA GLY A 149 -12.81 7.02 14.37
C GLY A 149 -12.39 7.36 15.79
N ILE A 150 -11.83 8.55 15.96
CA ILE A 150 -11.25 9.03 17.22
C ILE A 150 -11.76 10.43 17.52
N ASN A 151 -12.17 10.67 18.77
CA ASN A 151 -12.45 12.01 19.28
C ASN A 151 -11.20 12.58 19.96
N ILE A 152 -10.70 13.71 19.47
CA ILE A 152 -9.55 14.43 20.04
C ILE A 152 -10.03 15.82 20.44
N GLY A 153 -10.38 16.00 21.70
CA GLY A 153 -10.94 17.27 22.18
C GLY A 153 -12.25 17.61 21.45
N SER A 154 -12.27 18.76 20.75
CA SER A 154 -13.41 19.20 19.93
C SER A 154 -13.39 18.67 18.48
N SER A 155 -12.33 17.97 18.10
CA SER A 155 -12.17 17.44 16.73
C SER A 155 -12.55 15.97 16.67
N VAL A 156 -13.23 15.58 15.59
CA VAL A 156 -13.60 14.19 15.28
C VAL A 156 -12.82 13.74 14.06
N ILE A 157 -12.01 12.70 14.20
CA ILE A 157 -11.41 11.99 13.07
C ILE A 157 -12.36 10.86 12.70
N GLN A 158 -12.98 10.95 11.54
CA GLN A 158 -13.94 9.95 11.06
C GLN A 158 -13.24 8.60 10.82
N GLY A 159 -13.90 7.53 11.24
CA GLY A 159 -13.48 6.16 10.97
C GLY A 159 -14.03 5.64 9.63
N GLU A 160 -13.63 4.42 9.27
CA GLU A 160 -14.10 3.79 8.04
C GLU A 160 -15.58 3.42 8.07
N ARG A 161 -16.18 3.24 9.25
CA ARG A 161 -17.63 3.00 9.36
C ARG A 161 -18.48 4.16 8.81
N ASP A 162 -17.91 5.39 8.80
CA ASP A 162 -18.56 6.59 8.29
C ASP A 162 -18.31 6.81 6.80
N ASP A 163 -17.51 5.93 6.16
CA ASP A 163 -17.26 5.97 4.72
C ASP A 163 -18.50 5.63 3.92
N SER A 164 -18.78 6.40 2.89
CA SER A 164 -19.97 6.24 2.06
C SER A 164 -20.04 4.90 1.34
N TYR A 165 -18.88 4.31 1.01
CA TYR A 165 -18.79 2.99 0.40
C TYR A 165 -19.21 1.91 1.41
N TRP A 166 -18.68 1.95 2.65
CA TRP A 166 -19.06 1.03 3.72
C TRP A 166 -20.55 1.12 4.05
N GLN A 167 -21.09 2.33 4.16
CA GLN A 167 -22.51 2.53 4.42
C GLN A 167 -23.40 1.92 3.31
N ARG A 168 -23.01 2.10 2.03
CA ARG A 168 -23.72 1.47 0.91
C ARG A 168 -23.57 -0.05 0.92
N TYR A 169 -22.40 -0.58 1.21
CA TYR A 169 -22.17 -2.01 1.33
C TYR A 169 -23.14 -2.61 2.37
N CYS A 170 -23.21 -2.04 3.56
CA CYS A 170 -24.11 -2.52 4.61
C CYS A 170 -25.60 -2.46 4.22
N MET A 171 -25.99 -1.49 3.40
CA MET A 171 -27.37 -1.38 2.91
C MET A 171 -27.77 -2.48 1.93
N PHE A 172 -26.83 -2.98 1.14
CA PHE A 172 -27.12 -3.85 0.00
C PHE A 172 -26.62 -5.29 0.12
N SER A 173 -25.77 -5.60 1.11
CA SER A 173 -25.10 -6.90 1.20
C SER A 173 -25.68 -7.87 2.22
N GLY A 174 -26.84 -7.65 2.76
CA GLY A 174 -27.51 -8.61 3.65
C GLY A 174 -28.08 -9.80 2.88
N ASP A 175 -27.65 -11.03 3.15
CA ASP A 175 -28.12 -12.27 2.52
C ASP A 175 -29.66 -12.47 2.59
N THR A 176 -30.29 -11.84 3.54
CA THR A 176 -31.74 -11.91 3.78
C THR A 176 -32.49 -10.66 3.30
N GLY A 177 -31.82 -9.74 2.62
CA GLY A 177 -32.37 -8.42 2.29
C GLY A 177 -32.45 -7.47 3.49
N SER A 178 -31.92 -7.86 4.65
CA SER A 178 -31.78 -6.99 5.81
C SER A 178 -30.42 -6.29 5.79
N PRO A 179 -30.35 -4.99 6.10
CA PRO A 179 -29.08 -4.27 6.12
C PRO A 179 -28.15 -4.85 7.20
N ILE A 180 -26.86 -4.95 6.86
CA ILE A 180 -25.79 -5.30 7.82
C ILE A 180 -25.65 -4.13 8.81
N ASN A 181 -25.40 -4.44 10.08
CA ASN A 181 -25.12 -3.40 11.07
C ASN A 181 -23.79 -2.68 10.75
N SER A 182 -23.87 -1.46 10.27
CA SER A 182 -22.72 -0.65 9.90
C SER A 182 -21.80 -0.25 11.08
N ASP A 183 -22.29 -0.41 12.32
CA ASP A 183 -21.51 -0.13 13.54
C ASP A 183 -20.66 -1.33 14.00
N GLU A 184 -20.82 -2.49 13.40
CA GLU A 184 -20.06 -3.68 13.71
C GLU A 184 -18.86 -3.80 12.76
N LEU A 185 -17.68 -4.08 13.34
CA LEU A 185 -16.46 -4.35 12.55
C LEU A 185 -16.62 -5.70 11.85
N PRO A 186 -16.48 -5.74 10.51
CA PRO A 186 -16.55 -7.01 9.79
C PRO A 186 -15.34 -7.89 10.07
N VAL A 187 -15.42 -9.15 9.65
CA VAL A 187 -14.31 -10.11 9.73
C VAL A 187 -13.25 -9.71 8.68
N LEU A 188 -12.18 -9.03 9.12
CA LEU A 188 -11.13 -8.48 8.23
C LEU A 188 -10.15 -9.54 7.74
N ASN A 189 -9.88 -10.57 8.55
CA ASN A 189 -8.90 -11.61 8.27
C ASN A 189 -9.31 -12.56 7.13
N ASP A 190 -10.55 -12.50 6.67
CA ASP A 190 -11.01 -13.26 5.51
C ASP A 190 -10.83 -12.54 4.18
N THR A 191 -10.44 -11.27 4.21
CA THR A 191 -10.22 -10.49 2.98
C THR A 191 -8.99 -10.98 2.21
N ILE A 192 -9.06 -10.93 0.87
CA ILE A 192 -7.95 -11.32 -0.01
C ILE A 192 -6.70 -10.51 0.33
N PHE A 193 -6.83 -9.20 0.48
CA PHE A 193 -5.69 -8.32 0.78
C PHE A 193 -5.02 -8.63 2.13
N TYR A 194 -5.81 -8.94 3.16
CA TYR A 194 -5.25 -9.36 4.44
C TYR A 194 -4.42 -10.64 4.28
N LYS A 195 -4.97 -11.66 3.64
CA LYS A 195 -4.31 -12.97 3.46
C LYS A 195 -3.03 -12.83 2.65
N GLN A 196 -3.07 -12.08 1.54
CA GLN A 196 -1.89 -11.88 0.70
C GLN A 196 -0.75 -11.16 1.42
N VAL A 197 -1.05 -10.10 2.18
CA VAL A 197 -0.03 -9.35 2.92
C VAL A 197 0.47 -10.15 4.12
N LEU A 198 -0.41 -10.91 4.81
CA LEU A 198 -0.04 -11.71 5.98
C LEU A 198 1.07 -12.71 5.68
N ASP A 199 1.06 -13.31 4.49
CA ASP A 199 2.11 -14.25 4.05
C ASP A 199 3.51 -13.61 4.01
N PHE A 200 3.60 -12.28 3.97
CA PHE A 200 4.82 -11.51 3.85
C PHE A 200 5.06 -10.49 4.97
N VAL A 201 4.15 -10.34 5.91
CA VAL A 201 4.20 -9.28 6.93
C VAL A 201 5.53 -9.26 7.69
N GLU A 202 6.10 -10.43 7.99
CA GLU A 202 7.38 -10.56 8.68
C GLU A 202 8.60 -10.23 7.80
N GLN A 203 8.43 -10.21 6.48
CA GLN A 203 9.48 -9.91 5.50
C GLN A 203 9.43 -8.44 5.06
N ILE A 204 8.37 -7.71 5.41
CA ILE A 204 8.25 -6.29 5.11
C ILE A 204 9.11 -5.51 6.08
N GLU A 205 10.15 -4.87 5.57
CA GLU A 205 11.03 -4.03 6.38
C GLU A 205 10.47 -2.63 6.54
N VAL A 206 10.52 -2.10 7.76
CA VAL A 206 10.08 -0.74 8.08
C VAL A 206 11.21 -0.01 8.79
N ALA A 207 11.77 1.00 8.13
CA ALA A 207 12.80 1.88 8.68
C ALA A 207 12.23 3.26 8.99
N GLU A 208 12.63 3.87 10.10
CA GLU A 208 12.29 5.25 10.42
C GLU A 208 13.21 6.21 9.65
N LEU A 209 12.63 7.27 9.09
CA LEU A 209 13.36 8.37 8.48
C LEU A 209 13.67 9.41 9.56
N GLU A 210 14.94 9.55 9.93
CA GLU A 210 15.40 10.68 10.72
C GLU A 210 15.38 11.95 9.86
N ILE A 211 14.29 12.70 9.92
CA ILE A 211 14.24 14.03 9.30
C ILE A 211 15.01 14.98 10.20
N PRO A 212 16.12 15.58 9.74
CA PRO A 212 16.83 16.58 10.50
C PRO A 212 15.85 17.72 10.83
N VAL A 213 15.51 17.87 12.11
CA VAL A 213 14.67 18.99 12.54
C VAL A 213 15.44 20.26 12.23
N PRO A 214 14.92 21.17 11.39
CA PRO A 214 15.60 22.42 11.11
C PRO A 214 15.75 23.16 12.42
N VAL A 215 16.99 23.40 12.85
CA VAL A 215 17.30 24.15 14.07
C VAL A 215 16.60 25.49 13.95
N SER A 216 15.59 25.74 14.78
CA SER A 216 14.79 26.96 14.71
C SER A 216 15.71 28.15 14.82
N LYS A 217 15.56 29.16 13.95
CA LYS A 217 16.38 30.36 13.93
C LYS A 217 16.45 31.08 15.31
N SER A 218 15.44 30.88 16.17
CA SER A 218 15.38 31.44 17.50
C SER A 218 16.51 31.00 18.43
N LYS A 219 17.05 29.79 18.32
CA LYS A 219 18.21 29.37 19.12
C LYS A 219 19.52 30.02 18.66
N ARG A 220 19.68 30.28 17.36
CA ARG A 220 20.89 31.00 16.87
C ARG A 220 20.97 32.46 17.29
N GLU A 221 19.83 33.14 17.39
CA GLU A 221 19.81 34.54 17.84
C GLU A 221 20.10 34.66 19.34
N THR A 222 19.65 33.68 20.15
CA THR A 222 19.89 33.70 21.60
C THR A 222 21.38 33.41 21.95
N GLU A 223 22.06 32.56 21.20
CA GLU A 223 23.50 32.30 21.38
C GLU A 223 24.36 33.45 20.86
N ALA A 224 23.98 34.10 19.76
CA ALA A 224 24.66 35.27 19.24
C ALA A 224 24.52 36.52 20.16
N GLN A 225 23.42 36.63 20.91
CA GLN A 225 23.24 37.71 21.92
C GLN A 225 24.00 37.44 23.20
N ARG A 226 24.15 36.19 23.65
CA ARG A 226 24.95 35.86 24.84
C ARG A 226 26.44 36.12 24.62
N GLY A 227 26.99 35.86 23.44
CA GLY A 227 28.40 36.12 23.13
C GLY A 227 28.78 37.62 23.01
N ARG A 228 27.78 38.54 22.94
CA ARG A 228 28.01 39.98 22.90
C ARG A 228 27.93 40.69 24.26
N SER A 229 27.44 40.04 25.29
CA SER A 229 27.34 40.59 26.64
C SER A 229 28.51 40.20 27.54
N GLU A 230 29.48 39.43 27.05
CA GLU A 230 30.70 39.02 27.78
C GLU A 230 31.98 39.67 27.23
N GLN A 231 31.89 40.69 26.39
CA GLN A 231 32.98 41.56 25.98
C GLN A 231 32.75 42.99 26.53
#